data_c9df4e1759ff2d23fcf11ff735881973
#
_entry.id   c9df4e1759ff2d23fcf11ff735881973
#
_cell.length_a   1.000
_cell.length_b   1.000
_cell.length_c   1.000
_cell.angle_alpha   90.00
_cell.angle_beta   90.00
_cell.angle_gamma   90.00
#
_symmetry.space_group_name_H-M   'P 1'
#
loop_
_entity.id
_entity.type
_entity.pdbx_description
1 polymer ?
#
loop_
_entity_poly.entity_id
_entity_poly.type
_entity_poly.pdbx_seq_one_letter_code
_entity_poly.pdbx_strand_id
1 'polypeptide(L)'
;LHQAIEAKERVKVEAATQTFATITLQNYFRMYHKLSGMTGTAETEAGEFWDIYKLDVVVIPTNRPIARNDMNDRIYKTKREKMNAVVEDIIESHAKGQPVLVGTITIEMSEELSAMLKKRGIKHNVLNAKFHEKEAEIISHAGEIGAVTIATNMAGRGTDIVLEDGVAELGGLKIIGTERHESRRIDNQLRGRAGRQGDPGESKFYLSLEDDLM
;
A
#
# COMPACT_ATOMS: atom_id res chain seq x y z
N LEU A 1 13.73 31.22 17.05
CA LEU A 1 14.30 30.93 15.73
C LEU A 1 13.19 30.74 14.68
N HIS A 2 12.19 29.89 14.95
CA HIS A 2 11.09 29.59 14.02
C HIS A 2 10.35 30.88 13.58
N GLN A 3 9.82 31.60 14.54
CA GLN A 3 9.14 32.90 14.29
C GLN A 3 9.98 33.92 13.55
N ALA A 4 11.30 33.93 13.78
CA ALA A 4 12.21 34.83 13.07
C ALA A 4 12.36 34.43 11.58
N ILE A 5 12.33 33.13 11.29
CA ILE A 5 12.35 32.64 9.92
C ILE A 5 11.01 32.94 9.23
N GLU A 6 9.89 32.67 9.90
CA GLU A 6 8.54 32.96 9.40
C GLU A 6 8.41 34.46 9.05
N ALA A 7 8.87 35.34 9.94
CA ALA A 7 8.88 36.79 9.69
C ALA A 7 9.77 37.17 8.50
N LYS A 8 10.96 36.57 8.39
CA LYS A 8 11.90 36.83 7.28
C LYS A 8 11.30 36.39 5.95
N GLU A 9 10.65 35.21 5.91
CA GLU A 9 10.04 34.68 4.69
C GLU A 9 8.64 35.29 4.40
N ARG A 10 8.18 36.23 5.24
CA ARG A 10 6.89 36.92 5.10
C ARG A 10 5.68 36.01 5.08
N VAL A 11 5.77 34.89 5.76
CA VAL A 11 4.62 34.00 6.03
C VAL A 11 3.98 34.39 7.36
N LYS A 12 2.77 33.90 7.63
CA LYS A 12 2.08 34.17 8.88
C LYS A 12 2.90 33.64 10.06
N VAL A 13 3.27 34.53 10.97
CA VAL A 13 3.96 34.14 12.20
C VAL A 13 2.95 33.45 13.13
N GLU A 14 3.21 32.21 13.48
CA GLU A 14 2.37 31.45 14.38
C GLU A 14 2.72 31.71 15.86
N ALA A 15 1.75 31.47 16.75
CA ALA A 15 1.98 31.61 18.19
C ALA A 15 3.02 30.60 18.66
N ALA A 16 3.90 31.02 19.56
CA ALA A 16 4.86 30.13 20.19
C ALA A 16 4.12 29.06 21.00
N THR A 17 4.29 27.80 20.65
CA THR A 17 3.78 26.67 21.42
C THR A 17 4.86 26.14 22.34
N GLN A 18 4.51 25.85 23.58
CA GLN A 18 5.40 25.21 24.54
C GLN A 18 4.95 23.78 24.75
N THR A 19 5.85 22.83 24.50
CA THR A 19 5.59 21.42 24.84
C THR A 19 5.81 21.23 26.33
N PHE A 20 4.75 20.89 27.07
CA PHE A 20 4.83 20.64 28.51
C PHE A 20 5.39 19.27 28.84
N ALA A 21 5.05 18.26 28.03
CA ALA A 21 5.51 16.89 28.20
C ALA A 21 5.42 16.14 26.87
N THR A 22 6.20 15.09 26.74
CA THR A 22 6.14 14.13 25.64
C THR A 22 5.87 12.73 26.19
N ILE A 23 5.10 11.95 25.44
CA ILE A 23 4.79 10.56 25.76
C ILE A 23 4.86 9.73 24.47
N THR A 24 5.35 8.50 24.54
CA THR A 24 5.29 7.57 23.42
C THR A 24 3.85 7.08 23.21
N LEU A 25 3.51 6.71 21.99
CA LEU A 25 2.19 6.13 21.68
C LEU A 25 1.90 4.90 22.55
N GLN A 26 2.90 4.03 22.76
CA GLN A 26 2.76 2.84 23.59
C GLN A 26 2.36 3.22 25.04
N ASN A 27 3.07 4.16 25.65
CA ASN A 27 2.76 4.60 27.01
C ASN A 27 1.41 5.31 27.08
N TYR A 28 1.07 6.10 26.07
CA TYR A 28 -0.24 6.76 26.01
C TYR A 28 -1.40 5.75 26.00
N PHE A 29 -1.34 4.74 25.12
CA PHE A 29 -2.39 3.73 25.05
C PHE A 29 -2.43 2.82 26.28
N ARG A 30 -1.31 2.59 26.97
CA ARG A 30 -1.27 1.84 28.23
C ARG A 30 -1.96 2.56 29.41
N MET A 31 -2.27 3.84 29.28
CA MET A 31 -3.06 4.59 30.29
C MET A 31 -4.53 4.19 30.32
N TYR A 32 -5.03 3.55 29.27
CA TYR A 32 -6.45 3.16 29.20
C TYR A 32 -6.68 1.83 29.93
N HIS A 33 -7.71 1.78 30.77
CA HIS A 33 -8.11 0.55 31.47
C HIS A 33 -8.74 -0.49 30.53
N LYS A 34 -9.35 -0.02 29.44
CA LYS A 34 -9.93 -0.88 28.40
C LYS A 34 -9.42 -0.43 27.05
N LEU A 35 -8.66 -1.30 26.43
CA LEU A 35 -8.07 -1.07 25.12
C LEU A 35 -8.41 -2.23 24.19
N SER A 36 -8.89 -1.93 23.00
CA SER A 36 -9.15 -2.90 21.95
C SER A 36 -9.06 -2.24 20.59
N GLY A 37 -8.89 -3.04 19.54
CA GLY A 37 -8.82 -2.57 18.17
C GLY A 37 -9.17 -3.67 17.18
N MET A 38 -9.33 -3.30 15.92
CA MET A 38 -9.57 -4.24 14.83
C MET A 38 -8.67 -3.91 13.64
N THR A 39 -8.08 -4.94 13.07
CA THR A 39 -7.29 -4.84 11.84
C THR A 39 -7.24 -6.19 11.14
N GLY A 40 -7.08 -6.21 9.83
CA GLY A 40 -6.90 -7.45 9.07
C GLY A 40 -5.48 -8.03 9.15
N THR A 41 -4.56 -7.43 9.92
CA THR A 41 -3.13 -7.81 9.92
C THR A 41 -2.51 -7.86 11.31
N ALA A 42 -3.30 -8.08 12.37
CA ALA A 42 -2.80 -8.14 13.74
C ALA A 42 -2.08 -9.46 14.07
N GLU A 43 -2.42 -10.55 13.39
CA GLU A 43 -1.92 -11.90 13.72
C GLU A 43 -0.41 -11.99 13.67
N THR A 44 0.24 -11.35 12.69
CA THR A 44 1.70 -11.35 12.55
C THR A 44 2.42 -10.62 13.67
N GLU A 45 1.72 -9.73 14.38
CA GLU A 45 2.24 -8.88 15.45
C GLU A 45 1.67 -9.28 16.83
N ALA A 46 1.08 -10.47 16.96
CA ALA A 46 0.43 -10.92 18.20
C ALA A 46 1.37 -10.89 19.41
N GLY A 47 2.64 -11.27 19.22
CA GLY A 47 3.67 -11.19 20.26
C GLY A 47 3.90 -9.77 20.77
N GLU A 48 4.03 -8.80 19.85
CA GLU A 48 4.21 -7.39 20.20
C GLU A 48 2.99 -6.83 20.94
N PHE A 49 1.76 -7.15 20.50
CA PHE A 49 0.55 -6.75 21.21
C PHE A 49 0.50 -7.28 22.65
N TRP A 50 0.91 -8.53 22.83
CA TRP A 50 1.00 -9.10 24.16
C TRP A 50 2.10 -8.47 25.01
N ASP A 51 3.29 -8.28 24.46
CA ASP A 51 4.44 -7.77 25.21
C ASP A 51 4.21 -6.33 25.67
N ILE A 52 3.68 -5.47 24.80
CA ILE A 52 3.51 -4.04 25.07
C ILE A 52 2.21 -3.75 25.83
N TYR A 53 1.09 -4.32 25.39
CA TYR A 53 -0.26 -3.93 25.85
C TYR A 53 -0.97 -5.01 26.64
N LYS A 54 -0.43 -6.23 26.70
CA LYS A 54 -1.10 -7.42 27.26
C LYS A 54 -2.44 -7.72 26.60
N LEU A 55 -2.51 -7.50 25.29
CA LEU A 55 -3.67 -7.78 24.47
C LEU A 55 -3.50 -9.09 23.70
N ASP A 56 -4.50 -9.95 23.76
CA ASP A 56 -4.61 -11.11 22.91
C ASP A 56 -5.12 -10.74 21.51
N VAL A 57 -4.64 -11.46 20.50
CA VAL A 57 -5.11 -11.34 19.13
C VAL A 57 -6.05 -12.51 18.83
N VAL A 58 -7.31 -12.19 18.55
CA VAL A 58 -8.33 -13.17 18.16
C VAL A 58 -8.56 -13.08 16.65
N VAL A 59 -8.25 -14.16 15.94
CA VAL A 59 -8.48 -14.25 14.49
C VAL A 59 -9.92 -14.64 14.24
N ILE A 60 -10.68 -13.73 13.61
CA ILE A 60 -12.06 -13.99 13.20
C ILE A 60 -12.05 -14.52 11.77
N PRO A 61 -12.63 -15.71 11.51
CA PRO A 61 -12.70 -16.29 10.17
C PRO A 61 -13.43 -15.35 9.19
N THR A 62 -12.98 -15.33 7.94
CA THR A 62 -13.64 -14.57 6.88
C THR A 62 -15.03 -15.13 6.60
N ASN A 63 -16.00 -14.25 6.28
CA ASN A 63 -17.38 -14.65 5.93
C ASN A 63 -17.43 -15.53 4.66
N ARG A 64 -16.55 -15.26 3.69
CA ARG A 64 -16.37 -16.04 2.48
C ARG A 64 -14.93 -16.53 2.37
N PRO A 65 -14.66 -17.71 1.79
CA PRO A 65 -13.31 -18.16 1.52
C PRO A 65 -12.54 -17.14 0.68
N ILE A 66 -11.25 -17.02 0.94
CA ILE A 66 -10.36 -16.16 0.14
C ILE A 66 -10.16 -16.82 -1.22
N ALA A 67 -10.61 -16.16 -2.29
CA ALA A 67 -10.46 -16.61 -3.68
C ALA A 67 -9.22 -16.03 -4.37
N ARG A 68 -8.51 -15.11 -3.70
CA ARG A 68 -7.28 -14.52 -4.21
C ARG A 68 -6.16 -15.55 -4.31
N ASN A 69 -5.47 -15.55 -5.47
CA ASN A 69 -4.29 -16.37 -5.71
C ASN A 69 -3.01 -15.59 -5.33
N ASP A 70 -2.37 -15.98 -4.22
CA ASP A 70 -1.10 -15.39 -3.80
C ASP A 70 0.06 -16.17 -4.45
N MET A 71 0.64 -15.60 -5.51
CA MET A 71 1.69 -16.22 -6.30
C MET A 71 3.05 -16.17 -5.59
N ASN A 72 3.95 -17.07 -5.96
CA ASN A 72 5.34 -17.04 -5.50
C ASN A 72 6.07 -15.79 -5.99
N ASP A 73 7.01 -15.32 -5.19
CA ASP A 73 7.87 -14.19 -5.52
C ASP A 73 8.72 -14.50 -6.77
N ARG A 74 8.94 -13.45 -7.57
CA ARG A 74 9.88 -13.48 -8.69
C ARG A 74 11.16 -12.78 -8.30
N ILE A 75 12.28 -13.49 -8.34
CA ILE A 75 13.58 -12.97 -7.93
C ILE A 75 14.45 -12.73 -9.16
N TYR A 76 15.03 -11.53 -9.25
CA TYR A 76 15.88 -11.08 -10.33
C TYR A 76 17.27 -10.72 -9.81
N LYS A 77 18.26 -10.75 -10.68
CA LYS A 77 19.62 -10.40 -10.31
C LYS A 77 19.78 -8.90 -10.05
N THR A 78 19.12 -8.06 -10.86
CA THR A 78 19.27 -6.60 -10.80
C THR A 78 17.92 -5.89 -10.68
N LYS A 79 17.92 -4.68 -10.09
CA LYS A 79 16.74 -3.78 -10.05
C LYS A 79 16.19 -3.51 -11.44
N ARG A 80 17.06 -3.35 -12.44
CA ARG A 80 16.68 -3.10 -13.83
C ARG A 80 15.89 -4.27 -14.45
N GLU A 81 16.37 -5.51 -14.26
CA GLU A 81 15.65 -6.71 -14.75
C GLU A 81 14.29 -6.83 -14.07
N LYS A 82 14.24 -6.63 -12.74
CA LYS A 82 13.01 -6.61 -11.96
C LYS A 82 12.01 -5.59 -12.51
N MET A 83 12.42 -4.33 -12.69
CA MET A 83 11.53 -3.28 -13.17
C MET A 83 11.01 -3.53 -14.59
N ASN A 84 11.85 -4.07 -15.47
CA ASN A 84 11.39 -4.48 -16.80
C ASN A 84 10.32 -5.58 -16.72
N ALA A 85 10.52 -6.59 -15.86
CA ALA A 85 9.56 -7.67 -15.67
C ALA A 85 8.23 -7.17 -15.05
N VAL A 86 8.29 -6.21 -14.13
CA VAL A 86 7.10 -5.53 -13.57
C VAL A 86 6.31 -4.82 -14.67
N VAL A 87 7.00 -4.05 -15.53
CA VAL A 87 6.37 -3.33 -16.64
C VAL A 87 5.72 -4.29 -17.64
N GLU A 88 6.38 -5.39 -18.00
CA GLU A 88 5.81 -6.39 -18.91
C GLU A 88 4.56 -7.06 -18.32
N ASP A 89 4.57 -7.41 -17.02
CA ASP A 89 3.39 -8.00 -16.34
C ASP A 89 2.21 -7.00 -16.27
N ILE A 90 2.49 -5.70 -16.05
CA ILE A 90 1.47 -4.65 -16.09
C ILE A 90 0.86 -4.55 -17.50
N ILE A 91 1.69 -4.53 -18.55
CA ILE A 91 1.25 -4.45 -19.94
C ILE A 91 0.37 -5.65 -20.30
N GLU A 92 0.79 -6.86 -19.92
CA GLU A 92 0.05 -8.09 -20.17
C GLU A 92 -1.33 -8.07 -19.49
N SER A 93 -1.39 -7.65 -18.23
CA SER A 93 -2.63 -7.58 -17.46
C SER A 93 -3.56 -6.49 -18.00
N HIS A 94 -3.03 -5.31 -18.29
CA HIS A 94 -3.78 -4.22 -18.90
C HIS A 94 -4.38 -4.60 -20.27
N ALA A 95 -3.62 -5.32 -21.11
CA ALA A 95 -4.09 -5.80 -22.41
C ALA A 95 -5.25 -6.82 -22.29
N LYS A 96 -5.33 -7.57 -21.18
CA LYS A 96 -6.43 -8.47 -20.86
C LYS A 96 -7.64 -7.77 -20.25
N GLY A 97 -7.53 -6.47 -19.95
CA GLY A 97 -8.53 -5.70 -19.21
C GLY A 97 -8.50 -5.91 -17.69
N GLN A 98 -7.54 -6.66 -17.16
CA GLN A 98 -7.41 -6.87 -15.72
C GLN A 98 -6.84 -5.62 -15.05
N PRO A 99 -7.50 -5.05 -14.01
CA PRO A 99 -6.97 -3.92 -13.28
C PRO A 99 -5.75 -4.30 -12.45
N VAL A 100 -4.78 -3.39 -12.37
CA VAL A 100 -3.51 -3.61 -11.66
C VAL A 100 -3.27 -2.51 -10.64
N LEU A 101 -3.01 -2.89 -9.40
CA LEU A 101 -2.51 -2.01 -8.36
C LEU A 101 -1.05 -2.36 -8.06
N VAL A 102 -0.16 -1.43 -8.30
CA VAL A 102 1.27 -1.60 -8.06
C VAL A 102 1.67 -0.90 -6.76
N GLY A 103 2.16 -1.67 -5.79
CA GLY A 103 2.73 -1.15 -4.55
C GLY A 103 4.22 -0.85 -4.71
N THR A 104 4.61 0.39 -4.40
CA THR A 104 6.01 0.82 -4.35
C THR A 104 6.39 1.27 -2.94
N ILE A 105 7.65 1.12 -2.56
CA ILE A 105 8.12 1.52 -1.22
C ILE A 105 8.39 3.03 -1.18
N THR A 106 8.97 3.59 -2.23
CA THR A 106 9.37 5.00 -2.26
C THR A 106 8.64 5.79 -3.34
N ILE A 107 8.63 7.12 -3.17
CA ILE A 107 8.07 8.04 -4.16
C ILE A 107 8.89 7.98 -5.45
N GLU A 108 10.22 7.95 -5.33
CA GLU A 108 11.14 7.88 -6.46
C GLU A 108 10.87 6.67 -7.34
N MET A 109 10.68 5.49 -6.73
CA MET A 109 10.33 4.27 -7.46
C MET A 109 8.98 4.39 -8.18
N SER A 110 8.00 5.05 -7.55
CA SER A 110 6.70 5.30 -8.19
C SER A 110 6.81 6.21 -9.42
N GLU A 111 7.68 7.22 -9.34
CA GLU A 111 7.95 8.15 -10.44
C GLU A 111 8.73 7.48 -11.58
N GLU A 112 9.73 6.65 -11.25
CA GLU A 112 10.50 5.85 -12.23
C GLU A 112 9.58 4.89 -13.00
N LEU A 113 8.77 4.11 -12.28
CA LEU A 113 7.81 3.19 -12.89
C LEU A 113 6.81 3.94 -13.77
N SER A 114 6.30 5.08 -13.30
CA SER A 114 5.42 5.95 -14.09
C SER A 114 6.08 6.41 -15.38
N ALA A 115 7.36 6.81 -15.34
CA ALA A 115 8.09 7.22 -16.54
C ALA A 115 8.27 6.04 -17.53
N MET A 116 8.51 4.83 -17.03
CA MET A 116 8.62 3.63 -17.86
C MET A 116 7.28 3.30 -18.54
N LEU A 117 6.16 3.33 -17.80
CA LEU A 117 4.83 3.07 -18.36
C LEU A 117 4.40 4.12 -19.37
N LYS A 118 4.72 5.40 -19.14
CA LYS A 118 4.49 6.49 -20.12
C LYS A 118 5.21 6.23 -21.44
N LYS A 119 6.47 5.79 -21.40
CA LYS A 119 7.25 5.43 -22.59
C LYS A 119 6.63 4.25 -23.38
N ARG A 120 5.90 3.39 -22.70
CA ARG A 120 5.16 2.25 -23.29
C ARG A 120 3.73 2.60 -23.69
N GLY A 121 3.28 3.85 -23.49
CA GLY A 121 1.94 4.31 -23.85
C GLY A 121 0.84 3.80 -22.91
N ILE A 122 1.16 3.28 -21.74
CA ILE A 122 0.19 2.78 -20.76
C ILE A 122 -0.36 3.95 -19.95
N LYS A 123 -1.68 4.17 -20.05
CA LYS A 123 -2.40 5.13 -19.20
C LYS A 123 -2.46 4.61 -17.78
N HIS A 124 -2.08 5.42 -16.79
CA HIS A 124 -2.05 5.01 -15.39
C HIS A 124 -2.21 6.22 -14.46
N ASN A 125 -2.59 5.94 -13.23
CA ASN A 125 -2.67 6.90 -12.14
C ASN A 125 -1.53 6.65 -11.13
N VAL A 126 -1.06 7.73 -10.48
CA VAL A 126 -0.01 7.65 -9.44
C VAL A 126 -0.55 8.25 -8.16
N LEU A 127 -0.52 7.46 -7.09
CA LEU A 127 -0.88 7.84 -5.73
C LEU A 127 0.37 7.88 -4.87
N ASN A 128 0.80 9.07 -4.52
CA ASN A 128 1.88 9.28 -3.56
C ASN A 128 1.54 10.47 -2.66
N ALA A 129 2.35 10.71 -1.63
CA ALA A 129 2.13 11.77 -0.65
C ALA A 129 2.00 13.20 -1.23
N LYS A 130 2.28 13.39 -2.52
CA LYS A 130 2.13 14.70 -3.21
C LYS A 130 0.69 15.02 -3.64
N PHE A 131 -0.24 14.03 -3.63
CA PHE A 131 -1.57 14.13 -4.23
C PHE A 131 -2.71 13.70 -3.31
N HIS A 132 -2.63 13.98 -2.02
CA HIS A 132 -3.63 13.57 -1.02
C HIS A 132 -5.08 13.95 -1.34
N GLU A 133 -5.31 15.12 -1.93
CA GLU A 133 -6.66 15.62 -2.19
C GLU A 133 -7.46 14.78 -3.21
N LYS A 134 -6.76 14.04 -4.09
CA LYS A 134 -7.37 13.20 -5.13
C LYS A 134 -7.29 11.70 -4.84
N GLU A 135 -6.79 11.34 -3.67
CA GLU A 135 -6.53 9.95 -3.33
C GLU A 135 -7.78 9.08 -3.39
N ALA A 136 -8.87 9.52 -2.77
CA ALA A 136 -10.13 8.78 -2.76
C ALA A 136 -10.74 8.63 -4.15
N GLU A 137 -10.66 9.68 -4.98
CA GLU A 137 -11.14 9.66 -6.37
C GLU A 137 -10.33 8.65 -7.21
N ILE A 138 -9.01 8.68 -7.13
CA ILE A 138 -8.16 7.76 -7.90
C ILE A 138 -8.38 6.30 -7.46
N ILE A 139 -8.53 6.06 -6.16
CA ILE A 139 -8.76 4.70 -5.65
C ILE A 139 -10.13 4.17 -6.06
N SER A 140 -11.16 5.01 -6.14
CA SER A 140 -12.48 4.58 -6.58
C SER A 140 -12.46 4.04 -8.02
N HIS A 141 -11.56 4.51 -8.87
CA HIS A 141 -11.38 4.05 -10.25
C HIS A 141 -10.34 2.92 -10.41
N ALA A 142 -9.67 2.52 -9.34
CA ALA A 142 -8.61 1.50 -9.42
C ALA A 142 -9.13 0.08 -9.73
N GLY A 143 -10.43 -0.17 -9.57
CA GLY A 143 -11.10 -1.42 -9.88
C GLY A 143 -11.76 -1.48 -11.26
N GLU A 144 -11.62 -0.46 -12.09
CA GLU A 144 -12.19 -0.42 -13.45
C GLU A 144 -11.41 -1.30 -14.41
N ILE A 145 -12.06 -1.72 -15.50
CA ILE A 145 -11.45 -2.57 -16.53
C ILE A 145 -10.18 -1.91 -17.08
N GLY A 146 -9.07 -2.64 -16.99
CA GLY A 146 -7.77 -2.21 -17.49
C GLY A 146 -7.13 -1.04 -16.72
N ALA A 147 -7.67 -0.64 -15.58
CA ALA A 147 -7.07 0.41 -14.76
C ALA A 147 -5.66 0.01 -14.30
N VAL A 148 -4.72 0.96 -14.34
CA VAL A 148 -3.38 0.78 -13.79
C VAL A 148 -3.15 1.89 -12.77
N THR A 149 -2.91 1.50 -11.51
CA THR A 149 -2.67 2.44 -10.41
C THR A 149 -1.36 2.10 -9.71
N ILE A 150 -0.46 3.07 -9.61
CA ILE A 150 0.76 2.97 -8.83
C ILE A 150 0.51 3.67 -7.49
N ALA A 151 0.74 2.99 -6.38
CA ALA A 151 0.52 3.54 -5.06
C ALA A 151 1.74 3.29 -4.15
N THR A 152 2.17 4.29 -3.39
CA THR A 152 3.06 4.05 -2.26
C THR A 152 2.29 3.37 -1.13
N ASN A 153 2.97 2.62 -0.28
CA ASN A 153 2.39 1.69 0.70
C ASN A 153 1.22 2.21 1.53
N MET A 154 1.22 3.48 1.86
CA MET A 154 0.22 4.09 2.73
C MET A 154 -0.93 4.75 1.96
N ALA A 155 -0.78 4.92 0.64
CA ALA A 155 -1.78 5.59 -0.17
C ALA A 155 -3.06 4.75 -0.33
N GLY A 156 -4.22 5.38 -0.23
CA GLY A 156 -5.53 4.74 -0.33
C GLY A 156 -5.93 3.84 0.84
N ARG A 157 -5.25 3.94 1.99
CA ARG A 157 -5.60 3.16 3.18
C ARG A 157 -6.97 3.59 3.71
N GLY A 158 -7.84 2.60 3.99
CA GLY A 158 -9.19 2.84 4.49
C GLY A 158 -10.25 3.01 3.38
N THR A 159 -9.84 3.16 2.11
CA THR A 159 -10.76 3.21 0.97
C THR A 159 -10.84 1.84 0.31
N ASP A 160 -12.05 1.36 0.06
CA ASP A 160 -12.27 0.11 -0.66
C ASP A 160 -12.10 0.29 -2.17
N ILE A 161 -11.57 -0.74 -2.84
CA ILE A 161 -11.49 -0.81 -4.29
C ILE A 161 -12.63 -1.70 -4.75
N VAL A 162 -13.66 -1.08 -5.29
CA VAL A 162 -14.81 -1.78 -5.84
C VAL A 162 -14.49 -2.19 -7.27
N LEU A 163 -14.69 -3.47 -7.59
CA LEU A 163 -14.47 -3.97 -8.94
C LEU A 163 -15.65 -3.57 -9.83
N GLU A 164 -15.34 -3.10 -11.05
CA GLU A 164 -16.32 -2.88 -12.10
C GLU A 164 -16.93 -4.23 -12.55
N ASP A 165 -18.14 -4.19 -13.07
CA ASP A 165 -18.82 -5.37 -13.62
C ASP A 165 -17.96 -6.02 -14.73
N GLY A 166 -17.78 -7.35 -14.65
CA GLY A 166 -16.95 -8.11 -15.58
C GLY A 166 -15.48 -8.26 -15.16
N VAL A 167 -14.98 -7.48 -14.19
CA VAL A 167 -13.58 -7.59 -13.74
C VAL A 167 -13.33 -8.91 -13.00
N ALA A 168 -14.32 -9.42 -12.29
CA ALA A 168 -14.19 -10.70 -11.59
C ALA A 168 -13.89 -11.86 -12.57
N GLU A 169 -14.51 -11.86 -13.75
CA GLU A 169 -14.31 -12.85 -14.82
C GLU A 169 -12.91 -12.72 -15.46
N LEU A 170 -12.31 -11.54 -15.38
CA LEU A 170 -10.93 -11.28 -15.84
C LEU A 170 -9.87 -11.66 -14.80
N GLY A 171 -10.28 -12.23 -13.65
CA GLY A 171 -9.38 -12.62 -12.55
C GLY A 171 -9.33 -11.65 -11.39
N GLY A 172 -10.17 -10.60 -11.40
CA GLY A 172 -10.24 -9.59 -10.35
C GLY A 172 -9.03 -8.64 -10.31
N LEU A 173 -8.85 -7.94 -9.20
CA LEU A 173 -7.73 -7.00 -9.03
C LEU A 173 -6.40 -7.74 -8.87
N LYS A 174 -5.41 -7.34 -9.66
CA LYS A 174 -4.04 -7.82 -9.55
C LYS A 174 -3.18 -6.87 -8.73
N ILE A 175 -2.53 -7.42 -7.72
CA ILE A 175 -1.56 -6.71 -6.88
C ILE A 175 -0.14 -7.06 -7.34
N ILE A 176 0.66 -6.05 -7.62
CA ILE A 176 2.10 -6.18 -7.88
C ILE A 176 2.84 -5.44 -6.79
N GLY A 177 3.63 -6.15 -5.98
CA GLY A 177 4.60 -5.55 -5.05
C GLY A 177 5.97 -5.45 -5.73
N THR A 178 6.57 -4.27 -5.76
CA THR A 178 7.88 -4.06 -6.38
C THR A 178 9.05 -4.45 -5.47
N GLU A 179 8.78 -4.63 -4.18
CA GLU A 179 9.71 -5.12 -3.15
C GLU A 179 8.95 -5.71 -1.98
N ARG A 180 9.63 -6.44 -1.11
CA ARG A 180 9.11 -6.82 0.21
C ARG A 180 9.39 -5.72 1.22
N HIS A 181 8.49 -5.60 2.19
CA HIS A 181 8.66 -4.67 3.31
C HIS A 181 9.34 -5.36 4.49
N GLU A 182 9.93 -4.58 5.39
CA GLU A 182 10.52 -5.08 6.63
C GLU A 182 9.51 -5.85 7.50
N SER A 183 8.24 -5.46 7.45
CA SER A 183 7.16 -6.14 8.18
C SER A 183 6.23 -6.87 7.22
N ARG A 184 6.01 -8.16 7.47
CA ARG A 184 5.03 -9.00 6.77
C ARG A 184 3.63 -8.40 6.81
N ARG A 185 3.31 -7.68 7.88
CA ARG A 185 2.05 -6.96 8.05
C ARG A 185 1.78 -5.99 6.89
N ILE A 186 2.80 -5.26 6.44
CA ILE A 186 2.67 -4.29 5.34
C ILE A 186 2.42 -5.02 4.01
N ASP A 187 3.14 -6.12 3.76
CA ASP A 187 2.89 -6.97 2.58
C ASP A 187 1.44 -7.49 2.58
N ASN A 188 0.95 -7.96 3.73
CA ASN A 188 -0.42 -8.45 3.87
C ASN A 188 -1.46 -7.32 3.68
N GLN A 189 -1.17 -6.08 4.09
CA GLN A 189 -2.03 -4.93 3.82
C GLN A 189 -2.12 -4.63 2.32
N LEU A 190 -1.01 -4.75 1.60
CA LEU A 190 -1.00 -4.59 0.15
C LEU A 190 -1.80 -5.71 -0.54
N ARG A 191 -1.51 -6.97 -0.22
CA ARG A 191 -2.28 -8.13 -0.74
C ARG A 191 -3.76 -8.03 -0.44
N GLY A 192 -4.12 -7.61 0.78
CA GLY A 192 -5.50 -7.49 1.24
C GLY A 192 -6.33 -6.41 0.54
N ARG A 193 -5.75 -5.70 -0.44
CA ARG A 193 -6.51 -4.82 -1.31
C ARG A 193 -7.26 -5.56 -2.41
N ALA A 194 -6.82 -6.77 -2.76
CA ALA A 194 -7.51 -7.67 -3.68
C ALA A 194 -8.18 -8.83 -2.96
N GLY A 195 -9.12 -9.49 -3.62
CA GLY A 195 -9.80 -10.66 -3.10
C GLY A 195 -10.75 -10.36 -1.94
N ARG A 196 -11.34 -9.17 -1.89
CA ARG A 196 -12.34 -8.77 -0.90
C ARG A 196 -13.69 -9.35 -1.25
N GLN A 197 -14.54 -9.53 -0.22
CA GLN A 197 -15.93 -10.02 -0.38
C GLN A 197 -16.06 -11.39 -1.08
N GLY A 198 -14.96 -12.16 -1.18
CA GLY A 198 -14.92 -13.42 -1.93
C GLY A 198 -14.65 -13.26 -3.42
N ASP A 199 -14.32 -12.06 -3.89
CA ASP A 199 -13.92 -11.82 -5.26
C ASP A 199 -12.58 -12.51 -5.58
N PRO A 200 -12.35 -12.91 -6.85
CA PRO A 200 -11.05 -13.35 -7.30
C PRO A 200 -10.04 -12.19 -7.24
N GLY A 201 -8.78 -12.52 -7.31
CA GLY A 201 -7.67 -11.57 -7.35
C GLY A 201 -6.35 -12.29 -7.42
N GLU A 202 -5.30 -11.56 -7.69
CA GLU A 202 -3.94 -12.07 -7.71
C GLU A 202 -3.00 -11.18 -6.91
N SER A 203 -1.99 -11.77 -6.30
CA SER A 203 -0.87 -11.00 -5.75
C SER A 203 0.46 -11.62 -6.15
N LYS A 204 1.42 -10.78 -6.53
CA LYS A 204 2.77 -11.18 -6.90
C LYS A 204 3.78 -10.14 -6.48
N PHE A 205 4.90 -10.58 -5.90
CA PHE A 205 6.01 -9.71 -5.54
C PHE A 205 7.20 -9.96 -6.47
N TYR A 206 7.87 -8.87 -6.81
CA TYR A 206 9.06 -8.83 -7.64
C TYR A 206 10.23 -8.33 -6.81
N LEU A 207 11.28 -9.13 -6.70
CA LEU A 207 12.44 -8.87 -5.88
C LEU A 207 13.70 -8.84 -6.73
N SER A 208 14.73 -8.11 -6.29
CA SER A 208 16.07 -8.21 -6.86
C SER A 208 17.10 -8.41 -5.75
N LEU A 209 18.23 -8.99 -6.09
CA LEU A 209 19.36 -9.13 -5.16
C LEU A 209 20.00 -7.77 -4.80
N GLU A 210 19.58 -6.69 -5.46
CA GLU A 210 20.00 -5.31 -5.20
C GLU A 210 18.98 -4.53 -4.34
N ASP A 211 17.90 -5.16 -3.89
CA ASP A 211 16.93 -4.52 -3.01
C ASP A 211 17.48 -4.39 -1.59
N ASP A 212 17.10 -3.32 -0.89
CA ASP A 212 17.69 -2.99 0.41
C ASP A 212 17.41 -4.04 1.49
N LEU A 213 16.36 -4.86 1.33
CA LEU A 213 16.00 -5.95 2.23
C LEU A 213 16.75 -7.26 1.95
N MET A 214 17.44 -7.36 0.80
CA MET A 214 18.21 -8.53 0.38
C MET A 214 19.72 -8.36 0.70
#